data_eca9f53ec649c91b042464d767e6334f
#
_entry.id   eca9f53ec649c91b042464d767e6334f
#
_cell.length_a   1.000
_cell.length_b   1.000
_cell.length_c   1.000
_cell.angle_alpha   90.00
_cell.angle_beta   90.00
_cell.angle_gamma   90.00
#
_symmetry.space_group_name_H-M   'P 1'
#
loop_
_entity.id
_entity.type
_entity.pdbx_description
1 polymer ?
#
loop_
_entity_poly.entity_id
_entity_poly.type
_entity_poly.pdbx_seq_one_letter_code
_entity_poly.pdbx_strand_id
1 'polypeptide(L)'
;MQVIIKYTIDESVIAAYKYLSESEDIYSNPFLEYNWVLSMANAYDKNNIFILIKNKNKFIAACALRIDKQKFLMREITTLRFINNNIADYNGIIYTKKEKASQIAKYFIRAINSIKNIDCIDLDNLQQNCHVSTEILSQLRFNFKKYYIIPRSECPKLILDRSEIDILKKNKQDTLRCLKRLEENYSVEIFVNQKIEEKDLEVIMNIKEDTYGKHDLSIPQNFKILLESIKNGIQYDYSYIKCNNDIIAAHFGLSDNDTVYYYIPTFNRDFSKYAVGNILLLSLIEHYKNKNYKTFDFLRGGELYKKNWSSVTLKNQEALISINKKGYIYITYIALRRILSKVKQSD
;
A
#
# COMPACT_ATOMS: atom_id res chain seq x y z
N MET A 1 21.47 19.40 7.30
CA MET A 1 20.42 18.89 6.40
C MET A 1 19.62 20.05 5.81
N GLN A 2 19.22 19.94 4.55
CA GLN A 2 18.44 20.93 3.81
C GLN A 2 17.11 20.31 3.39
N VAL A 3 16.01 21.06 3.50
CA VAL A 3 14.69 20.67 2.99
C VAL A 3 14.39 21.46 1.73
N ILE A 4 13.88 20.78 0.72
CA ILE A 4 13.42 21.35 -0.54
C ILE A 4 11.95 20.93 -0.71
N ILE A 5 11.07 21.91 -0.95
CA ILE A 5 9.66 21.66 -1.21
C ILE A 5 9.37 22.05 -2.66
N LYS A 6 8.76 21.12 -3.40
CA LYS A 6 8.37 21.29 -4.81
C LYS A 6 6.87 21.04 -4.96
N TYR A 7 6.25 21.75 -5.90
CA TYR A 7 4.82 21.67 -6.17
C TYR A 7 4.50 21.01 -7.51
N THR A 8 5.54 20.63 -8.24
CA THR A 8 5.47 19.91 -9.52
C THR A 8 6.60 18.89 -9.58
N ILE A 9 6.45 17.89 -10.47
CA ILE A 9 7.56 17.00 -10.81
C ILE A 9 8.53 17.77 -11.70
N ASP A 10 9.68 18.11 -11.17
CA ASP A 10 10.81 18.68 -11.88
C ASP A 10 12.03 17.74 -11.84
N GLU A 11 13.11 18.12 -12.49
CA GLU A 11 14.35 17.35 -12.53
C GLU A 11 14.89 17.00 -11.14
N SER A 12 14.70 17.88 -10.14
CA SER A 12 15.16 17.62 -8.78
C SER A 12 14.34 16.56 -8.05
N VAL A 13 13.02 16.49 -8.31
CA VAL A 13 12.13 15.43 -7.80
C VAL A 13 12.49 14.11 -8.44
N ILE A 14 12.63 14.09 -9.77
CA ILE A 14 13.02 12.91 -10.53
C ILE A 14 14.38 12.37 -10.03
N ALA A 15 15.38 13.24 -9.94
CA ALA A 15 16.71 12.87 -9.47
C ALA A 15 16.70 12.33 -8.03
N ALA A 16 15.89 12.92 -7.13
CA ALA A 16 15.79 12.46 -5.75
C ALA A 16 15.22 11.04 -5.64
N TYR A 17 14.09 10.79 -6.32
CA TYR A 17 13.44 9.49 -6.27
C TYR A 17 14.26 8.40 -6.97
N LYS A 18 14.83 8.67 -8.14
CA LYS A 18 15.73 7.73 -8.83
C LYS A 18 16.94 7.38 -7.97
N TYR A 19 17.62 8.41 -7.44
CA TYR A 19 18.78 8.21 -6.57
C TYR A 19 18.45 7.34 -5.34
N LEU A 20 17.29 7.58 -4.70
CA LEU A 20 16.88 6.80 -3.54
C LEU A 20 16.46 5.38 -3.95
N SER A 21 15.69 5.19 -5.03
CA SER A 21 15.24 3.86 -5.48
C SER A 21 16.41 2.96 -5.95
N GLU A 22 17.47 3.55 -6.50
CA GLU A 22 18.66 2.82 -6.95
C GLU A 22 19.72 2.62 -5.85
N SER A 23 19.54 3.27 -4.68
CA SER A 23 20.53 3.18 -3.60
C SER A 23 20.36 1.89 -2.81
N GLU A 24 21.50 1.27 -2.47
CA GLU A 24 21.54 0.24 -1.44
C GLU A 24 21.13 0.83 -0.07
N ASP A 25 20.63 -0.01 0.84
CA ASP A 25 20.39 0.40 2.22
C ASP A 25 19.31 1.49 2.38
N ILE A 26 18.25 1.41 1.57
CA ILE A 26 17.05 2.25 1.69
C ILE A 26 15.94 1.54 2.45
N TYR A 27 15.05 2.33 3.04
CA TYR A 27 13.72 1.91 3.40
C TYR A 27 12.76 2.37 2.30
N SER A 28 12.13 1.41 1.65
CA SER A 28 11.12 1.63 0.63
C SER A 28 10.06 0.53 0.70
N ASN A 29 9.03 0.67 -0.09
CA ASN A 29 8.10 -0.33 -0.54
C ASN A 29 7.56 0.14 -1.90
N PRO A 30 6.91 -0.69 -2.70
CA PRO A 30 6.50 -0.31 -4.06
C PRO A 30 5.66 0.97 -4.16
N PHE A 31 4.88 1.30 -3.13
CA PHE A 31 4.04 2.51 -3.09
C PHE A 31 4.83 3.81 -2.82
N LEU A 32 6.10 3.72 -2.45
CA LEU A 32 6.99 4.86 -2.21
C LEU A 32 8.02 5.08 -3.31
N GLU A 33 8.13 4.14 -4.26
CA GLU A 33 9.11 4.19 -5.33
C GLU A 33 8.73 5.16 -6.44
N TYR A 34 9.76 5.57 -7.20
CA TYR A 34 9.63 6.57 -8.27
C TYR A 34 8.49 6.25 -9.25
N ASN A 35 8.44 5.01 -9.76
CA ASN A 35 7.48 4.61 -10.79
C ASN A 35 6.03 4.71 -10.31
N TRP A 36 5.77 4.31 -9.05
CA TRP A 36 4.45 4.45 -8.44
C TRP A 36 4.10 5.92 -8.18
N VAL A 37 5.01 6.67 -7.55
CA VAL A 37 4.79 8.08 -7.20
C VAL A 37 4.56 8.93 -8.45
N LEU A 38 5.29 8.66 -9.54
CA LEU A 38 5.08 9.33 -10.82
C LEU A 38 3.68 9.06 -11.38
N SER A 39 3.23 7.80 -11.35
CA SER A 39 1.90 7.41 -11.82
C SER A 39 0.79 8.07 -11.01
N MET A 40 0.96 8.12 -9.69
CA MET A 40 0.03 8.82 -8.79
C MET A 40 -0.01 10.32 -9.08
N ALA A 41 1.15 10.95 -9.28
CA ALA A 41 1.23 12.38 -9.54
C ALA A 41 0.60 12.76 -10.89
N ASN A 42 0.78 11.94 -11.92
CA ASN A 42 0.15 12.11 -13.22
C ASN A 42 -1.38 11.92 -13.15
N ALA A 43 -1.85 10.94 -12.36
CA ALA A 43 -3.27 10.68 -12.20
C ALA A 43 -4.01 11.82 -11.46
N TYR A 44 -3.33 12.53 -10.58
CA TYR A 44 -3.89 13.62 -9.78
C TYR A 44 -3.44 15.03 -10.19
N ASP A 45 -2.79 15.19 -11.29
CA ASP A 45 -2.34 16.36 -12.06
C ASP A 45 -2.23 17.75 -11.35
N LYS A 46 -2.86 17.96 -10.19
CA LYS A 46 -2.87 19.25 -9.45
C LYS A 46 -2.70 19.03 -7.95
N ASN A 47 -2.09 20.03 -7.30
CA ASN A 47 -1.93 20.12 -5.85
C ASN A 47 -0.95 19.10 -5.23
N ASN A 48 -0.04 18.55 -6.02
CA ASN A 48 1.02 17.69 -5.53
C ASN A 48 2.09 18.52 -4.81
N ILE A 49 2.69 17.93 -3.76
CA ILE A 49 3.78 18.52 -2.99
C ILE A 49 4.83 17.43 -2.78
N PHE A 50 6.07 17.74 -3.13
CA PHE A 50 7.21 16.85 -2.92
C PHE A 50 8.14 17.47 -1.89
N ILE A 51 8.43 16.73 -0.84
CA ILE A 51 9.40 17.10 0.20
C ILE A 51 10.65 16.26 -0.02
N LEU A 52 11.75 16.91 -0.33
CA LEU A 52 13.05 16.31 -0.53
C LEU A 52 13.99 16.74 0.59
N ILE A 53 14.70 15.80 1.20
CA ILE A 53 15.65 16.09 2.26
C ILE A 53 17.05 15.70 1.77
N LYS A 54 17.99 16.65 1.88
CA LYS A 54 19.40 16.45 1.56
C LYS A 54 20.28 16.54 2.81
N ASN A 55 21.31 15.71 2.85
CA ASN A 55 22.45 15.87 3.73
C ASN A 55 23.68 16.15 2.87
N LYS A 56 24.31 17.33 3.07
CA LYS A 56 25.30 17.87 2.12
C LYS A 56 24.68 17.90 0.71
N ASN A 57 25.26 17.21 -0.27
CA ASN A 57 24.78 17.19 -1.65
C ASN A 57 23.98 15.93 -2.03
N LYS A 58 23.73 15.01 -1.06
CA LYS A 58 23.04 13.72 -1.34
C LYS A 58 21.59 13.78 -0.84
N PHE A 59 20.66 13.26 -1.64
CA PHE A 59 19.31 13.02 -1.19
C PHE A 59 19.29 11.90 -0.16
N ILE A 60 18.62 12.11 0.94
CA ILE A 60 18.53 11.13 2.04
C ILE A 60 17.09 10.68 2.32
N ALA A 61 16.12 11.47 1.91
CA ALA A 61 14.71 11.11 2.00
C ALA A 61 13.88 11.89 0.97
N ALA A 62 12.75 11.29 0.55
CA ALA A 62 11.74 11.94 -0.28
C ALA A 62 10.33 11.49 0.13
N CYS A 63 9.37 12.39 -0.01
CA CYS A 63 7.97 12.14 0.27
C CYS A 63 7.10 12.90 -0.72
N ALA A 64 6.05 12.25 -1.22
CA ALA A 64 5.04 12.86 -2.07
C ALA A 64 3.72 13.02 -1.31
N LEU A 65 3.21 14.23 -1.31
CA LEU A 65 1.98 14.65 -0.66
C LEU A 65 1.07 15.34 -1.66
N ARG A 66 -0.18 15.55 -1.29
CA ARG A 66 -1.13 16.37 -2.04
C ARG A 66 -2.04 17.14 -1.11
N ILE A 67 -2.63 18.21 -1.64
CA ILE A 67 -3.66 19.01 -0.98
C ILE A 67 -5.01 18.62 -1.55
N ASP A 68 -5.90 18.14 -0.68
CA ASP A 68 -7.29 17.84 -1.01
C ASP A 68 -8.21 18.89 -0.39
N LYS A 69 -9.27 19.22 -1.13
CA LYS A 69 -10.34 20.10 -0.68
C LYS A 69 -11.66 19.32 -0.64
N GLN A 70 -12.38 19.42 0.47
CA GLN A 70 -13.66 18.75 0.65
C GLN A 70 -14.62 19.60 1.47
N LYS A 71 -15.91 19.43 1.23
CA LYS A 71 -16.96 20.11 2.02
C LYS A 71 -17.22 19.37 3.31
N PHE A 72 -17.26 20.11 4.42
CA PHE A 72 -17.64 19.60 5.75
C PHE A 72 -18.39 20.70 6.51
N LEU A 73 -19.61 20.42 6.99
CA LEU A 73 -20.48 21.38 7.70
C LEU A 73 -20.55 22.74 6.97
N MET A 74 -20.88 22.70 5.67
CA MET A 74 -21.00 23.87 4.78
C MET A 74 -19.72 24.68 4.57
N ARG A 75 -18.56 24.21 5.04
CA ARG A 75 -17.25 24.84 4.88
C ARG A 75 -16.32 23.95 4.06
N GLU A 76 -15.43 24.58 3.30
CA GLU A 76 -14.35 23.86 2.63
C GLU A 76 -13.24 23.57 3.64
N ILE A 77 -12.80 22.31 3.73
CA ILE A 77 -11.65 21.86 4.52
C ILE A 77 -10.52 21.52 3.55
N THR A 78 -9.37 22.11 3.80
CA THR A 78 -8.14 21.86 3.05
C THR A 78 -7.22 20.95 3.84
N THR A 79 -6.99 19.72 3.33
CA THR A 79 -6.23 18.68 4.01
C THR A 79 -4.95 18.36 3.24
N LEU A 80 -3.80 18.37 3.91
CA LEU A 80 -2.55 17.81 3.40
C LEU A 80 -2.50 16.31 3.72
N ARG A 81 -2.24 15.47 2.72
CA ARG A 81 -2.13 14.02 2.92
C ARG A 81 -1.11 13.39 1.98
N PHE A 82 -0.77 12.11 2.21
CA PHE A 82 0.06 11.40 1.24
C PHE A 82 -0.60 11.36 -0.15
N ILE A 83 0.21 11.41 -1.19
CA ILE A 83 -0.28 11.41 -2.58
C ILE A 83 -1.11 10.16 -2.89
N ASN A 84 -0.76 9.05 -2.29
CA ASN A 84 -1.38 7.75 -2.51
C ASN A 84 -2.81 7.63 -1.98
N ASN A 85 -3.18 8.46 -0.98
CA ASN A 85 -4.50 8.42 -0.34
C ASN A 85 -4.95 6.97 -0.05
N ASN A 86 -6.16 6.59 -0.41
CA ASN A 86 -6.72 5.27 -0.11
C ASN A 86 -6.25 4.13 -1.04
N ILE A 87 -5.44 4.42 -2.06
CA ILE A 87 -5.02 3.43 -3.07
C ILE A 87 -3.86 2.59 -2.56
N ALA A 88 -2.84 3.21 -1.97
CA ALA A 88 -1.72 2.47 -1.41
C ALA A 88 -2.06 1.90 -0.02
N ASP A 89 -1.60 0.70 0.21
CA ASP A 89 -1.75 0.04 1.51
C ASP A 89 -0.71 0.51 2.53
N TYR A 90 0.40 1.06 2.05
CA TYR A 90 1.47 1.63 2.86
C TYR A 90 1.83 3.03 2.36
N ASN A 91 1.90 3.97 3.29
CA ASN A 91 2.34 5.32 3.05
C ASN A 91 3.56 5.68 3.92
N GLY A 92 4.29 6.71 3.52
CA GLY A 92 5.44 7.15 4.29
C GLY A 92 6.44 7.96 3.48
N ILE A 93 7.69 7.75 3.83
CA ILE A 93 8.85 8.44 3.29
C ILE A 93 9.83 7.38 2.80
N ILE A 94 10.31 7.48 1.56
CA ILE A 94 11.47 6.72 1.09
C ILE A 94 12.72 7.37 1.67
N TYR A 95 13.61 6.59 2.29
CA TYR A 95 14.79 7.16 2.95
C TYR A 95 15.97 6.17 3.03
N THR A 96 17.20 6.70 3.12
CA THR A 96 18.39 5.90 3.41
C THR A 96 18.46 5.52 4.89
N LYS A 97 18.69 4.22 5.18
CA LYS A 97 18.85 3.69 6.53
C LYS A 97 20.15 4.16 7.21
N LYS A 98 21.09 4.74 6.45
CA LYS A 98 22.34 5.31 6.97
C LYS A 98 22.15 6.56 7.82
N GLU A 99 21.01 7.21 7.70
CA GLU A 99 20.69 8.44 8.47
C GLU A 99 19.77 8.13 9.66
N LYS A 100 19.88 8.93 10.71
CA LYS A 100 19.03 8.79 11.91
C LYS A 100 17.56 9.09 11.56
N ALA A 101 16.67 8.15 11.76
CA ALA A 101 15.23 8.28 11.52
C ALA A 101 14.62 9.50 12.24
N SER A 102 15.06 9.79 13.46
CA SER A 102 14.62 10.95 14.24
C SER A 102 14.96 12.30 13.59
N GLN A 103 16.08 12.39 12.87
CA GLN A 103 16.43 13.59 12.13
C GLN A 103 15.58 13.75 10.86
N ILE A 104 15.39 12.68 10.10
CA ILE A 104 14.51 12.69 8.93
C ILE A 104 13.11 13.12 9.35
N ALA A 105 12.53 12.51 10.39
CA ALA A 105 11.24 12.86 10.95
C ALA A 105 11.15 14.34 11.36
N LYS A 106 12.17 14.87 12.04
CA LYS A 106 12.26 16.29 12.44
C LYS A 106 12.21 17.23 11.24
N TYR A 107 12.95 16.95 10.19
CA TYR A 107 12.96 17.79 8.99
C TYR A 107 11.67 17.66 8.19
N PHE A 108 11.09 16.46 8.11
CA PHE A 108 9.77 16.25 7.50
C PHE A 108 8.68 17.04 8.24
N ILE A 109 8.62 16.95 9.58
CA ILE A 109 7.65 17.69 10.40
C ILE A 109 7.79 19.20 10.21
N ARG A 110 9.01 19.72 10.16
CA ARG A 110 9.26 21.13 9.84
C ARG A 110 8.75 21.52 8.46
N ALA A 111 8.96 20.65 7.46
CA ALA A 111 8.50 20.88 6.11
C ALA A 111 6.97 20.95 6.05
N ILE A 112 6.25 19.96 6.57
CA ILE A 112 4.79 19.96 6.55
C ILE A 112 4.17 21.11 7.34
N ASN A 113 4.81 21.53 8.43
CA ASN A 113 4.38 22.69 9.23
C ASN A 113 4.60 24.03 8.53
N SER A 114 5.49 24.09 7.53
CA SER A 114 5.74 25.31 6.75
C SER A 114 4.75 25.49 5.59
N ILE A 115 4.00 24.45 5.21
CA ILE A 115 2.99 24.49 4.13
C ILE A 115 1.82 25.36 4.59
N LYS A 116 1.47 26.35 3.76
CA LYS A 116 0.42 27.31 4.08
C LYS A 116 -0.93 26.92 3.49
N ASN A 117 -1.99 27.59 3.94
CA ASN A 117 -3.35 27.44 3.43
C ASN A 117 -3.93 26.01 3.59
N ILE A 118 -3.52 25.29 4.60
CA ILE A 118 -4.09 24.00 4.99
C ILE A 118 -4.77 24.13 6.36
N ASP A 119 -5.82 23.33 6.58
CA ASP A 119 -6.58 23.31 7.83
C ASP A 119 -6.12 22.17 8.74
N CYS A 120 -5.77 21.04 8.14
CA CYS A 120 -5.30 19.85 8.82
C CYS A 120 -4.37 19.00 7.95
N ILE A 121 -3.71 18.03 8.59
CA ILE A 121 -2.84 17.04 7.95
C ILE A 121 -3.36 15.65 8.31
N ASP A 122 -3.41 14.77 7.32
CA ASP A 122 -3.84 13.37 7.46
C ASP A 122 -2.73 12.46 6.92
N LEU A 123 -1.95 11.86 7.82
CA LEU A 123 -0.89 10.91 7.50
C LEU A 123 -1.39 9.50 7.78
N ASP A 124 -2.05 8.91 6.81
CA ASP A 124 -2.64 7.56 6.92
C ASP A 124 -1.65 6.44 6.55
N ASN A 125 -2.00 5.21 6.91
CA ASN A 125 -1.28 3.98 6.55
C ASN A 125 0.23 3.99 6.83
N LEU A 126 0.65 4.68 7.90
CA LEU A 126 2.03 4.65 8.38
C LEU A 126 2.35 3.26 8.96
N GLN A 127 3.36 2.59 8.43
CA GLN A 127 3.75 1.27 8.89
C GLN A 127 4.38 1.31 10.28
N GLN A 128 3.94 0.44 11.18
CA GLN A 128 4.43 0.34 12.56
C GLN A 128 5.92 -0.03 12.66
N ASN A 129 6.43 -0.81 11.72
CA ASN A 129 7.84 -1.23 11.68
C ASN A 129 8.76 -0.24 10.93
N CYS A 130 8.24 0.87 10.45
CA CYS A 130 9.04 1.93 9.83
C CYS A 130 9.58 2.89 10.90
N HIS A 131 10.89 2.94 11.07
CA HIS A 131 11.53 3.79 12.07
C HIS A 131 11.19 5.29 11.90
N VAL A 132 11.17 5.80 10.66
CA VAL A 132 10.81 7.21 10.40
C VAL A 132 9.34 7.46 10.73
N SER A 133 8.43 6.54 10.41
CA SER A 133 7.01 6.65 10.80
C SER A 133 6.84 6.70 12.31
N THR A 134 7.52 5.83 13.06
CA THR A 134 7.51 5.82 14.52
C THR A 134 8.03 7.14 15.10
N GLU A 135 9.11 7.67 14.52
CA GLU A 135 9.69 8.94 14.94
C GLU A 135 8.79 10.14 14.61
N ILE A 136 8.11 10.14 13.46
CA ILE A 136 7.09 11.16 13.15
C ILE A 136 6.03 11.18 14.25
N LEU A 137 5.44 10.03 14.56
CA LEU A 137 4.37 9.92 15.56
C LEU A 137 4.85 10.36 16.96
N SER A 138 6.06 9.99 17.36
CA SER A 138 6.62 10.37 18.68
C SER A 138 6.86 11.87 18.80
N GLN A 139 7.21 12.54 17.70
CA GLN A 139 7.54 13.96 17.68
C GLN A 139 6.30 14.88 17.54
N LEU A 140 5.10 14.34 17.25
CA LEU A 140 3.88 15.16 17.10
C LEU A 140 3.60 15.98 18.37
N ARG A 141 3.76 15.43 19.56
CA ARG A 141 3.52 16.08 20.85
C ARG A 141 4.33 17.36 21.07
N PHE A 142 5.50 17.48 20.43
CA PHE A 142 6.38 18.63 20.57
C PHE A 142 6.14 19.72 19.53
N ASN A 143 5.42 19.37 18.44
CA ASN A 143 5.29 20.24 17.28
C ASN A 143 3.84 20.70 17.02
N PHE A 144 2.84 19.97 17.55
CA PHE A 144 1.42 20.25 17.30
C PHE A 144 0.60 20.22 18.60
N LYS A 145 -0.29 21.20 18.75
CA LYS A 145 -1.14 21.30 19.96
C LYS A 145 -2.31 20.31 19.97
N LYS A 146 -2.83 19.94 18.79
CA LYS A 146 -4.01 19.12 18.64
C LYS A 146 -3.77 18.09 17.54
N TYR A 147 -3.77 16.81 17.90
CA TYR A 147 -3.60 15.67 16.99
C TYR A 147 -4.24 14.42 17.58
N TYR A 148 -4.48 13.44 16.73
CA TYR A 148 -4.89 12.09 17.09
C TYR A 148 -3.97 11.09 16.40
N ILE A 149 -3.57 10.04 17.12
CA ILE A 149 -2.91 8.86 16.55
C ILE A 149 -3.91 7.72 16.66
N ILE A 150 -4.28 7.15 15.51
CA ILE A 150 -5.33 6.14 15.41
C ILE A 150 -4.71 4.85 14.85
N PRO A 151 -4.84 3.70 15.55
CA PRO A 151 -4.49 2.41 14.96
C PRO A 151 -5.39 2.15 13.75
N ARG A 152 -4.80 1.70 12.64
CA ARG A 152 -5.51 1.40 11.39
C ARG A 152 -5.60 -0.10 11.16
N SER A 153 -5.49 -0.51 9.90
CA SER A 153 -5.66 -1.89 9.49
C SER A 153 -4.54 -2.79 9.98
N GLU A 154 -4.86 -4.04 10.24
CA GLU A 154 -3.88 -5.11 10.37
C GLU A 154 -3.23 -5.36 9.02
N CYS A 155 -1.95 -5.76 9.05
CA CYS A 155 -1.14 -6.05 7.88
C CYS A 155 -0.43 -7.40 8.13
N PRO A 156 -1.11 -8.52 7.83
CA PRO A 156 -0.55 -9.85 7.99
C PRO A 156 0.60 -10.08 7.02
N LYS A 157 1.63 -10.82 7.45
CA LYS A 157 2.78 -11.21 6.64
C LYS A 157 3.16 -12.66 6.92
N LEU A 158 3.65 -13.34 5.90
CA LEU A 158 4.29 -14.64 6.04
C LEU A 158 5.80 -14.45 5.82
N ILE A 159 6.59 -14.86 6.81
CA ILE A 159 8.05 -14.91 6.66
C ILE A 159 8.40 -16.21 5.96
N LEU A 160 9.06 -16.12 4.81
CA LEU A 160 9.34 -17.26 3.92
C LEU A 160 10.65 -18.01 4.30
N ASP A 161 10.98 -18.06 5.58
CA ASP A 161 12.12 -18.82 6.06
C ASP A 161 11.75 -20.28 6.38
N ARG A 162 12.75 -21.08 6.79
CA ARG A 162 12.56 -22.50 7.10
C ARG A 162 11.76 -22.77 8.37
N SER A 163 11.59 -21.77 9.25
CA SER A 163 10.94 -21.93 10.56
C SER A 163 9.41 -21.96 10.48
N GLU A 164 8.81 -21.44 9.41
CA GLU A 164 7.35 -21.31 9.21
C GLU A 164 6.69 -22.54 8.53
N ILE A 165 7.36 -23.70 8.60
CA ILE A 165 6.95 -24.93 7.90
C ILE A 165 5.55 -25.41 8.32
N ASP A 166 5.13 -25.19 9.56
CA ASP A 166 3.88 -25.78 10.10
C ASP A 166 2.60 -25.06 9.61
N ILE A 167 2.64 -23.74 9.48
CA ILE A 167 1.51 -22.96 8.88
C ILE A 167 1.30 -23.40 7.44
N LEU A 168 2.39 -23.52 6.68
CA LEU A 168 2.32 -23.94 5.28
C LEU A 168 1.87 -25.40 5.12
N LYS A 169 2.28 -26.32 6.01
CA LYS A 169 1.91 -27.73 5.90
C LYS A 169 0.41 -27.97 5.98
N LYS A 170 -0.28 -27.39 6.98
CA LYS A 170 -1.73 -27.54 7.15
C LYS A 170 -2.48 -26.97 5.97
N ASN A 171 -2.24 -25.71 5.63
CA ASN A 171 -2.92 -25.03 4.55
C ASN A 171 -2.63 -25.67 3.20
N LYS A 172 -1.41 -26.19 2.97
CA LYS A 172 -1.02 -26.90 1.76
C LYS A 172 -1.86 -28.16 1.56
N GLN A 173 -2.02 -29.00 2.59
CA GLN A 173 -2.78 -30.25 2.47
C GLN A 173 -4.24 -30.00 2.06
N ASP A 174 -4.91 -29.06 2.71
CA ASP A 174 -6.29 -28.72 2.42
C ASP A 174 -6.43 -28.08 1.04
N THR A 175 -5.49 -27.22 0.64
CA THR A 175 -5.48 -26.60 -0.69
C THR A 175 -5.25 -27.61 -1.80
N LEU A 176 -4.32 -28.58 -1.61
CA LEU A 176 -4.08 -29.64 -2.60
C LEU A 176 -5.27 -30.60 -2.75
N ARG A 177 -6.04 -30.85 -1.69
CA ARG A 177 -7.31 -31.60 -1.81
C ARG A 177 -8.33 -30.83 -2.66
N CYS A 178 -8.39 -29.49 -2.47
CA CYS A 178 -9.27 -28.64 -3.30
C CYS A 178 -8.84 -28.62 -4.76
N LEU A 179 -7.52 -28.55 -5.02
CA LEU A 179 -6.97 -28.60 -6.38
C LEU A 179 -7.33 -29.93 -7.05
N LYS A 180 -7.10 -31.07 -6.39
CA LYS A 180 -7.45 -32.39 -6.92
C LYS A 180 -8.94 -32.47 -7.31
N ARG A 181 -9.84 -31.98 -6.44
CA ARG A 181 -11.29 -31.94 -6.74
C ARG A 181 -11.62 -31.04 -7.93
N LEU A 182 -10.87 -29.96 -8.14
CA LEU A 182 -11.04 -29.08 -9.29
C LEU A 182 -10.60 -29.80 -10.57
N GLU A 183 -9.44 -30.46 -10.56
CA GLU A 183 -8.89 -31.23 -11.69
C GLU A 183 -9.74 -32.44 -12.09
N GLU A 184 -10.52 -33.02 -11.16
CA GLU A 184 -11.50 -34.08 -11.47
C GLU A 184 -12.63 -33.59 -12.37
N ASN A 185 -12.90 -32.29 -12.44
CA ASN A 185 -14.03 -31.71 -13.17
C ASN A 185 -13.65 -30.79 -14.32
N TYR A 186 -12.41 -30.26 -14.31
CA TYR A 186 -11.95 -29.23 -15.25
C TYR A 186 -10.50 -29.48 -15.69
N SER A 187 -10.17 -29.03 -16.90
CA SER A 187 -8.77 -28.86 -17.29
C SER A 187 -8.23 -27.63 -16.60
N VAL A 188 -7.24 -27.80 -15.70
CA VAL A 188 -6.71 -26.75 -14.84
C VAL A 188 -5.29 -26.40 -15.25
N GLU A 189 -5.03 -25.11 -15.45
CA GLU A 189 -3.70 -24.59 -15.71
C GLU A 189 -3.42 -23.43 -14.75
N ILE A 190 -2.24 -23.43 -14.11
CA ILE A 190 -1.81 -22.40 -13.15
C ILE A 190 -0.59 -21.67 -13.72
N PHE A 191 -0.71 -20.38 -13.86
CA PHE A 191 0.32 -19.50 -14.39
C PHE A 191 0.78 -18.54 -13.30
N VAL A 192 2.08 -18.50 -13.01
CA VAL A 192 2.66 -17.65 -11.97
C VAL A 192 3.69 -16.71 -12.59
N ASN A 193 3.64 -15.43 -12.19
CA ASN A 193 4.56 -14.37 -12.59
C ASN A 193 4.68 -14.23 -14.12
N GLN A 194 3.54 -14.03 -14.77
CA GLN A 194 3.44 -13.86 -16.21
C GLN A 194 3.55 -12.38 -16.60
N LYS A 195 3.85 -12.12 -17.85
CA LYS A 195 3.75 -10.78 -18.43
C LYS A 195 2.27 -10.39 -18.54
N ILE A 196 1.94 -9.19 -18.06
CA ILE A 196 0.57 -8.67 -18.10
C ILE A 196 0.36 -7.78 -19.33
N GLU A 197 -0.81 -7.88 -19.93
CA GLU A 197 -1.32 -6.99 -20.97
C GLU A 197 -2.50 -6.16 -20.42
N GLU A 198 -2.88 -5.09 -21.12
CA GLU A 198 -3.98 -4.21 -20.71
C GLU A 198 -5.29 -4.99 -20.52
N LYS A 199 -5.61 -5.90 -21.46
CA LYS A 199 -6.78 -6.77 -21.38
C LYS A 199 -6.82 -7.67 -20.14
N ASP A 200 -5.65 -8.07 -19.61
CA ASP A 200 -5.58 -8.90 -18.41
C ASP A 200 -5.98 -8.12 -17.17
N LEU A 201 -5.60 -6.83 -17.09
CA LEU A 201 -6.06 -5.95 -16.01
C LEU A 201 -7.57 -5.72 -16.08
N GLU A 202 -8.14 -5.60 -17.28
CA GLU A 202 -9.59 -5.51 -17.45
C GLU A 202 -10.29 -6.76 -16.92
N VAL A 203 -9.78 -7.96 -17.22
CA VAL A 203 -10.31 -9.22 -16.68
C VAL A 203 -10.26 -9.23 -15.15
N ILE A 204 -9.13 -8.86 -14.54
CA ILE A 204 -8.99 -8.76 -13.09
C ILE A 204 -10.04 -7.82 -12.49
N MET A 205 -10.22 -6.63 -13.10
CA MET A 205 -11.16 -5.63 -12.60
C MET A 205 -12.61 -6.08 -12.75
N ASN A 206 -12.97 -6.72 -13.87
CA ASN A 206 -14.32 -7.27 -14.08
C ASN A 206 -14.66 -8.35 -13.03
N ILE A 207 -13.77 -9.31 -12.78
CA ILE A 207 -13.97 -10.32 -11.74
C ILE A 207 -14.09 -9.66 -10.36
N LYS A 208 -13.32 -8.61 -10.11
CA LYS A 208 -13.39 -7.86 -8.85
C LYS A 208 -14.71 -7.12 -8.69
N GLU A 209 -15.22 -6.47 -9.75
CA GLU A 209 -16.53 -5.82 -9.75
C GLU A 209 -17.68 -6.81 -9.50
N ASP A 210 -17.64 -7.98 -10.13
CA ASP A 210 -18.62 -9.05 -9.92
C ASP A 210 -18.57 -9.59 -8.49
N THR A 211 -17.38 -9.60 -7.88
CA THR A 211 -17.20 -10.10 -6.51
C THR A 211 -17.61 -9.09 -5.44
N TYR A 212 -17.32 -7.80 -5.62
CA TYR A 212 -17.50 -6.77 -4.59
C TYR A 212 -18.59 -5.74 -4.92
N GLY A 213 -19.19 -5.80 -6.13
CA GLY A 213 -20.25 -4.92 -6.62
C GLY A 213 -19.72 -3.68 -7.36
N LYS A 214 -20.53 -3.20 -8.32
CA LYS A 214 -20.22 -2.03 -9.19
C LYS A 214 -20.11 -0.68 -8.47
N HIS A 215 -20.26 -0.63 -7.15
CA HIS A 215 -20.29 0.61 -6.39
C HIS A 215 -18.95 1.07 -5.84
N ASP A 216 -17.84 0.35 -6.10
CA ASP A 216 -16.53 0.84 -5.75
C ASP A 216 -16.03 1.84 -6.81
N LEU A 217 -16.37 3.11 -6.62
CA LEU A 217 -15.95 4.23 -7.48
C LEU A 217 -14.42 4.40 -7.60
N SER A 218 -13.65 3.68 -6.76
CA SER A 218 -12.19 3.71 -6.82
C SER A 218 -11.62 2.81 -7.92
N ILE A 219 -12.38 1.82 -8.42
CA ILE A 219 -11.89 0.83 -9.39
C ILE A 219 -11.38 1.46 -10.69
N PRO A 220 -12.13 2.36 -11.39
CA PRO A 220 -11.64 2.96 -12.63
C PRO A 220 -10.37 3.79 -12.45
N GLN A 221 -10.25 4.50 -11.32
CA GLN A 221 -9.08 5.30 -11.01
C GLN A 221 -7.87 4.42 -10.68
N ASN A 222 -8.08 3.35 -9.92
CA ASN A 222 -7.05 2.37 -9.62
C ASN A 222 -6.51 1.71 -10.90
N PHE A 223 -7.40 1.36 -11.82
CA PHE A 223 -7.02 0.79 -13.11
C PHE A 223 -6.09 1.70 -13.90
N LYS A 224 -6.44 2.99 -14.04
CA LYS A 224 -5.59 3.98 -14.72
C LYS A 224 -4.21 4.09 -14.07
N ILE A 225 -4.15 4.12 -12.75
CA ILE A 225 -2.89 4.22 -12.01
C ILE A 225 -2.04 2.95 -12.20
N LEU A 226 -2.65 1.78 -12.17
CA LEU A 226 -1.94 0.52 -12.40
C LEU A 226 -1.36 0.45 -13.80
N LEU A 227 -2.13 0.78 -14.84
CA LEU A 227 -1.65 0.85 -16.22
C LEU A 227 -0.45 1.80 -16.36
N GLU A 228 -0.55 2.98 -15.78
CA GLU A 228 0.52 3.96 -15.81
C GLU A 228 1.75 3.47 -15.04
N SER A 229 1.56 2.82 -13.90
CA SER A 229 2.66 2.25 -13.10
C SER A 229 3.40 1.14 -13.84
N ILE A 230 2.67 0.29 -14.56
CA ILE A 230 3.26 -0.77 -15.40
C ILE A 230 4.07 -0.15 -16.55
N LYS A 231 3.52 0.85 -17.26
CA LYS A 231 4.22 1.59 -18.31
C LYS A 231 5.50 2.27 -17.80
N ASN A 232 5.47 2.75 -16.56
CA ASN A 232 6.62 3.37 -15.89
C ASN A 232 7.63 2.34 -15.34
N GLY A 233 7.37 1.03 -15.49
CA GLY A 233 8.32 -0.03 -15.12
C GLY A 233 8.28 -0.45 -13.65
N ILE A 234 7.12 -0.36 -12.98
CA ILE A 234 6.98 -0.93 -11.63
C ILE A 234 7.20 -2.45 -11.67
N GLN A 235 7.84 -3.00 -10.64
CA GLN A 235 7.95 -4.44 -10.50
C GLN A 235 6.62 -5.02 -10.02
N TYR A 236 6.07 -5.97 -10.78
CA TYR A 236 4.77 -6.57 -10.50
C TYR A 236 4.81 -8.09 -10.61
N ASP A 237 3.78 -8.72 -10.07
CA ASP A 237 3.40 -10.11 -10.28
C ASP A 237 2.01 -10.15 -10.94
N TYR A 238 1.90 -10.89 -12.04
CA TYR A 238 0.61 -11.28 -12.60
C TYR A 238 0.51 -12.79 -12.64
N SER A 239 -0.46 -13.33 -11.94
CA SER A 239 -0.64 -14.77 -11.81
C SER A 239 -2.13 -15.12 -11.89
N TYR A 240 -2.45 -16.27 -12.49
CA TYR A 240 -3.84 -16.67 -12.68
C TYR A 240 -4.02 -18.18 -12.82
N ILE A 241 -5.25 -18.64 -12.62
CA ILE A 241 -5.72 -20.01 -12.88
C ILE A 241 -6.72 -19.98 -14.01
N LYS A 242 -6.52 -20.85 -14.99
CA LYS A 242 -7.51 -21.16 -16.03
C LYS A 242 -8.19 -22.49 -15.77
N CYS A 243 -9.50 -22.53 -16.03
CA CYS A 243 -10.28 -23.75 -16.16
C CYS A 243 -10.96 -23.73 -17.53
N ASN A 244 -10.69 -24.74 -18.37
CA ASN A 244 -11.28 -24.85 -19.74
C ASN A 244 -11.11 -23.54 -20.54
N ASN A 245 -9.98 -22.87 -20.46
CA ASN A 245 -9.62 -21.60 -21.07
C ASN A 245 -10.14 -20.32 -20.38
N ASP A 246 -11.04 -20.40 -19.41
CA ASP A 246 -11.53 -19.23 -18.68
C ASP A 246 -10.67 -18.93 -17.45
N ILE A 247 -10.35 -17.67 -17.21
CA ILE A 247 -9.65 -17.24 -15.99
C ILE A 247 -10.64 -17.26 -14.82
N ILE A 248 -10.41 -18.12 -13.85
CA ILE A 248 -11.28 -18.31 -12.68
C ILE A 248 -10.71 -17.70 -11.39
N ALA A 249 -9.41 -17.46 -11.35
CA ALA A 249 -8.76 -16.70 -10.28
C ALA A 249 -7.58 -15.95 -10.86
N ALA A 250 -7.35 -14.75 -10.38
CA ALA A 250 -6.22 -13.92 -10.80
C ALA A 250 -5.67 -13.10 -9.63
N HIS A 251 -4.41 -12.73 -9.75
CA HIS A 251 -3.71 -11.87 -8.80
C HIS A 251 -2.85 -10.87 -9.56
N PHE A 252 -3.01 -9.60 -9.24
CA PHE A 252 -2.01 -8.58 -9.55
C PHE A 252 -1.35 -8.14 -8.26
N GLY A 253 -0.06 -8.38 -8.14
CA GLY A 253 0.77 -8.02 -7.02
C GLY A 253 1.88 -7.09 -7.41
N LEU A 254 2.57 -6.58 -6.40
CA LEU A 254 3.79 -5.80 -6.53
C LEU A 254 4.94 -6.59 -5.89
N SER A 255 6.16 -6.28 -6.26
CA SER A 255 7.33 -6.89 -5.63
C SER A 255 8.48 -5.89 -5.52
N ASP A 256 9.36 -6.16 -4.57
CA ASP A 256 10.68 -5.58 -4.49
C ASP A 256 11.75 -6.69 -4.44
N ASN A 257 12.95 -6.42 -3.98
CA ASN A 257 14.06 -7.37 -4.01
C ASN A 257 13.83 -8.65 -3.18
N ASP A 258 13.05 -8.57 -2.10
CA ASP A 258 12.88 -9.69 -1.17
C ASP A 258 11.45 -9.86 -0.63
N THR A 259 10.53 -9.02 -1.05
CA THR A 259 9.14 -9.04 -0.59
C THR A 259 8.17 -9.06 -1.77
N VAL A 260 7.16 -9.91 -1.68
CA VAL A 260 5.99 -9.93 -2.58
C VAL A 260 4.80 -9.33 -1.84
N TYR A 261 4.10 -8.43 -2.50
CA TYR A 261 2.93 -7.74 -1.98
C TYR A 261 1.66 -8.24 -2.66
N TYR A 262 0.81 -8.92 -1.90
CA TYR A 262 -0.42 -9.55 -2.37
C TYR A 262 -1.54 -8.50 -2.51
N TYR A 263 -1.56 -7.78 -3.64
CA TYR A 263 -2.26 -6.50 -3.75
C TYR A 263 -3.71 -6.62 -4.23
N ILE A 264 -3.95 -7.21 -5.39
CA ILE A 264 -5.29 -7.35 -5.97
C ILE A 264 -5.57 -8.82 -6.27
N PRO A 265 -5.92 -9.63 -5.26
CA PRO A 265 -6.44 -10.97 -5.50
C PRO A 265 -7.91 -10.88 -5.92
N THR A 266 -8.30 -11.75 -6.85
CA THR A 266 -9.69 -11.90 -7.28
C THR A 266 -9.99 -13.33 -7.73
N PHE A 267 -11.23 -13.75 -7.64
CA PHE A 267 -11.67 -15.06 -8.14
C PHE A 267 -13.15 -15.07 -8.49
N ASN A 268 -13.54 -15.94 -9.41
CA ASN A 268 -14.94 -16.17 -9.77
C ASN A 268 -15.65 -16.95 -8.66
N ARG A 269 -16.76 -16.39 -8.15
CA ARG A 269 -17.53 -16.96 -7.03
C ARG A 269 -18.13 -18.33 -7.32
N ASP A 270 -18.40 -18.66 -8.59
CA ASP A 270 -18.92 -19.98 -8.99
C ASP A 270 -17.95 -21.12 -8.64
N PHE A 271 -16.66 -20.78 -8.53
CA PHE A 271 -15.60 -21.72 -8.14
C PHE A 271 -15.26 -21.67 -6.64
N SER A 272 -16.02 -20.98 -5.80
CA SER A 272 -15.75 -20.82 -4.34
C SER A 272 -15.62 -22.18 -3.63
N LYS A 273 -16.43 -23.19 -4.02
CA LYS A 273 -16.40 -24.54 -3.43
C LYS A 273 -15.06 -25.28 -3.61
N TYR A 274 -14.23 -24.82 -4.54
CA TYR A 274 -12.89 -25.34 -4.82
C TYR A 274 -11.78 -24.51 -4.18
N ALA A 275 -12.12 -23.43 -3.49
CA ALA A 275 -11.15 -22.53 -2.84
C ALA A 275 -10.04 -22.05 -3.80
N VAL A 276 -10.39 -21.68 -5.04
CA VAL A 276 -9.44 -21.33 -6.12
C VAL A 276 -8.50 -20.18 -5.76
N GLY A 277 -8.95 -19.24 -4.93
CA GLY A 277 -8.08 -18.20 -4.39
C GLY A 277 -6.94 -18.74 -3.51
N ASN A 278 -7.21 -19.78 -2.70
CA ASN A 278 -6.17 -20.44 -1.90
C ASN A 278 -5.23 -21.28 -2.77
N ILE A 279 -5.73 -21.89 -3.85
CA ILE A 279 -4.88 -22.63 -4.81
C ILE A 279 -3.87 -21.67 -5.44
N LEU A 280 -4.33 -20.53 -5.95
CA LEU A 280 -3.45 -19.52 -6.53
C LEU A 280 -2.46 -18.95 -5.48
N LEU A 281 -2.95 -18.66 -4.28
CA LEU A 281 -2.12 -18.16 -3.18
C LEU A 281 -1.00 -19.14 -2.80
N LEU A 282 -1.30 -20.45 -2.69
CA LEU A 282 -0.29 -21.47 -2.42
C LEU A 282 0.78 -21.49 -3.52
N SER A 283 0.35 -21.47 -4.80
CA SER A 283 1.27 -21.47 -5.94
C SER A 283 2.20 -20.26 -5.94
N LEU A 284 1.67 -19.06 -5.59
CA LEU A 284 2.47 -17.85 -5.41
C LEU A 284 3.50 -17.99 -4.29
N ILE A 285 3.06 -18.43 -3.10
CA ILE A 285 3.94 -18.60 -1.94
C ILE A 285 5.08 -19.57 -2.26
N GLU A 286 4.78 -20.72 -2.88
CA GLU A 286 5.80 -21.71 -3.26
C GLU A 286 6.77 -21.16 -4.31
N HIS A 287 6.26 -20.45 -5.31
CA HIS A 287 7.09 -19.84 -6.35
C HIS A 287 8.10 -18.84 -5.76
N TYR A 288 7.64 -17.91 -4.92
CA TYR A 288 8.50 -16.88 -4.36
C TYR A 288 9.43 -17.41 -3.27
N LYS A 289 9.00 -18.42 -2.50
CA LYS A 289 9.88 -19.14 -1.61
C LYS A 289 11.03 -19.83 -2.36
N ASN A 290 10.74 -20.46 -3.49
CA ASN A 290 11.76 -21.10 -4.33
C ASN A 290 12.71 -20.08 -4.97
N LYS A 291 12.27 -18.84 -5.17
CA LYS A 291 13.09 -17.72 -5.61
C LYS A 291 13.85 -17.01 -4.48
N ASN A 292 13.85 -17.56 -3.26
CA ASN A 292 14.50 -17.01 -2.08
C ASN A 292 14.02 -15.63 -1.64
N TYR A 293 12.76 -15.27 -1.94
CA TYR A 293 12.12 -14.13 -1.30
C TYR A 293 11.96 -14.37 0.19
N LYS A 294 12.05 -13.31 0.99
CA LYS A 294 12.03 -13.41 2.46
C LYS A 294 10.64 -13.20 3.05
N THR A 295 9.80 -12.43 2.38
CA THR A 295 8.50 -12.02 2.91
C THR A 295 7.41 -12.11 1.85
N PHE A 296 6.27 -12.65 2.23
CA PHE A 296 5.01 -12.55 1.50
C PHE A 296 4.07 -11.66 2.32
N ASP A 297 3.83 -10.43 1.84
CA ASP A 297 3.08 -9.41 2.53
C ASP A 297 1.63 -9.38 2.01
N PHE A 298 0.66 -9.74 2.86
CA PHE A 298 -0.76 -9.73 2.50
C PHE A 298 -1.36 -8.33 2.45
N LEU A 299 -0.56 -7.31 2.73
CA LEU A 299 -0.98 -5.92 2.79
C LEU A 299 -2.06 -5.68 3.86
N ARG A 300 -2.77 -4.56 3.78
CA ARG A 300 -3.79 -4.25 4.79
C ARG A 300 -5.03 -5.11 4.63
N GLY A 301 -5.61 -5.46 5.76
CA GLY A 301 -6.85 -6.24 5.88
C GLY A 301 -6.71 -7.31 6.94
N GLY A 302 -7.77 -7.47 7.73
CA GLY A 302 -7.84 -8.46 8.80
C GLY A 302 -8.63 -9.70 8.42
N GLU A 303 -8.79 -9.97 7.11
CA GLU A 303 -9.56 -11.10 6.60
C GLU A 303 -8.99 -12.41 7.13
N LEU A 304 -9.89 -13.32 7.52
CA LEU A 304 -9.52 -14.58 8.19
C LEU A 304 -8.53 -15.42 7.35
N TYR A 305 -8.69 -15.45 6.05
CA TYR A 305 -7.77 -16.21 5.20
C TYR A 305 -6.33 -15.67 5.29
N LYS A 306 -6.13 -14.34 5.31
CA LYS A 306 -4.80 -13.74 5.47
C LYS A 306 -4.15 -14.15 6.80
N LYS A 307 -4.94 -14.14 7.88
CA LYS A 307 -4.47 -14.58 9.21
C LYS A 307 -4.08 -16.06 9.23
N ASN A 308 -4.81 -16.90 8.52
CA ASN A 308 -4.51 -18.33 8.43
C ASN A 308 -3.19 -18.63 7.70
N TRP A 309 -2.78 -17.74 6.79
CA TRP A 309 -1.53 -17.89 6.02
C TRP A 309 -0.37 -17.04 6.56
N SER A 310 -0.58 -16.20 7.55
CA SER A 310 0.44 -15.29 8.08
C SER A 310 1.13 -15.85 9.33
N SER A 311 2.39 -15.48 9.50
CA SER A 311 3.18 -15.79 10.71
C SER A 311 3.31 -14.58 11.64
N VAL A 312 3.17 -13.38 11.12
CA VAL A 312 3.24 -12.14 11.88
C VAL A 312 2.18 -11.15 11.41
N THR A 313 1.64 -10.35 12.31
CA THR A 313 0.70 -9.29 11.96
C THR A 313 1.19 -7.96 12.52
N LEU A 314 1.46 -7.02 11.64
CA LEU A 314 1.75 -5.63 11.97
C LEU A 314 0.47 -4.79 11.88
N LYS A 315 0.53 -3.55 12.37
CA LYS A 315 -0.60 -2.61 12.27
C LYS A 315 -0.12 -1.30 11.64
N ASN A 316 -0.93 -0.77 10.75
CA ASN A 316 -0.74 0.60 10.30
C ASN A 316 -1.28 1.58 11.35
N GLN A 317 -0.76 2.78 11.32
CA GLN A 317 -1.19 3.90 12.16
C GLN A 317 -1.53 5.09 11.29
N GLU A 318 -2.32 5.98 11.82
CA GLU A 318 -2.69 7.24 11.19
C GLU A 318 -2.47 8.39 12.16
N ALA A 319 -1.96 9.50 11.67
CA ALA A 319 -1.87 10.75 12.41
C ALA A 319 -2.78 11.80 11.77
N LEU A 320 -3.79 12.24 12.51
CA LEU A 320 -4.63 13.38 12.18
C LEU A 320 -4.16 14.59 12.97
N ILE A 321 -3.74 15.65 12.29
CA ILE A 321 -3.10 16.81 12.89
C ILE A 321 -3.88 18.06 12.52
N SER A 322 -4.21 18.89 13.51
CA SER A 322 -4.89 20.17 13.30
C SER A 322 -3.87 21.30 13.15
N ILE A 323 -4.08 22.12 12.12
CA ILE A 323 -3.31 23.36 11.92
C ILE A 323 -4.07 24.58 12.46
N ASN A 324 -5.40 24.56 12.37
CA ASN A 324 -6.26 25.65 12.86
C ASN A 324 -7.56 25.11 13.49
N LYS A 325 -8.40 26.03 13.98
CA LYS A 325 -9.65 25.69 14.67
C LYS A 325 -10.63 24.91 13.79
N LYS A 326 -10.68 25.23 12.51
CA LYS A 326 -11.55 24.55 11.52
C LYS A 326 -11.07 23.12 11.29
N GLY A 327 -9.76 22.93 11.10
CA GLY A 327 -9.12 21.61 11.01
C GLY A 327 -9.33 20.76 12.26
N TYR A 328 -9.29 21.37 13.47
CA TYR A 328 -9.53 20.63 14.72
C TYR A 328 -10.93 20.01 14.78
N ILE A 329 -11.97 20.77 14.44
CA ILE A 329 -13.34 20.24 14.41
C ILE A 329 -13.44 19.08 13.44
N TYR A 330 -12.84 19.22 12.26
CA TYR A 330 -12.86 18.20 11.23
C TYR A 330 -12.13 16.91 11.66
N ILE A 331 -10.87 17.00 12.13
CA ILE A 331 -10.11 15.80 12.54
C ILE A 331 -10.75 15.10 13.74
N THR A 332 -11.39 15.85 14.63
CA THR A 332 -12.13 15.25 15.77
C THR A 332 -13.32 14.42 15.26
N TYR A 333 -14.09 14.96 14.30
CA TYR A 333 -15.16 14.20 13.65
C TYR A 333 -14.64 12.92 12.97
N ILE A 334 -13.54 13.03 12.20
CA ILE A 334 -12.94 11.87 11.53
C ILE A 334 -12.45 10.83 12.54
N ALA A 335 -11.77 11.26 13.60
CA ALA A 335 -11.29 10.38 14.66
C ALA A 335 -12.43 9.60 15.31
N LEU A 336 -13.50 10.29 15.72
CA LEU A 336 -14.68 9.67 16.31
C LEU A 336 -15.34 8.66 15.36
N ARG A 337 -15.56 9.04 14.09
CA ARG A 337 -16.14 8.16 13.08
C ARG A 337 -15.31 6.89 12.88
N ARG A 338 -13.99 7.00 12.87
CA ARG A 338 -13.07 5.85 12.71
C ARG A 338 -13.05 4.93 13.92
N ILE A 339 -13.14 5.48 15.13
CA ILE A 339 -13.25 4.68 16.37
C ILE A 339 -14.58 3.93 16.40
N LEU A 340 -15.68 4.60 16.10
CA LEU A 340 -17.02 4.00 16.11
C LEU A 340 -17.18 2.90 15.03
N SER A 341 -16.57 3.07 13.86
CA SER A 341 -16.63 2.04 12.81
C SER A 341 -15.90 0.75 13.20
N LYS A 342 -14.87 0.82 14.04
CA LYS A 342 -14.17 -0.38 14.56
C LYS A 342 -14.98 -1.15 15.58
N VAL A 343 -15.73 -0.46 16.44
CA VAL A 343 -16.61 -1.11 17.41
C VAL A 343 -17.67 -1.94 16.70
N LYS A 344 -18.26 -1.42 15.60
CA LYS A 344 -19.27 -2.13 14.79
C LYS A 344 -18.75 -3.33 14.00
N GLN A 345 -17.44 -3.47 13.83
CA GLN A 345 -16.83 -4.63 13.13
C GLN A 345 -16.37 -5.72 14.11
N SER A 346 -16.35 -5.43 15.42
CA SER A 346 -15.96 -6.37 16.47
C SER A 346 -17.17 -7.06 17.15
N ASP A 347 -18.36 -6.58 16.89
CA ASP A 347 -19.66 -7.21 17.21
C ASP A 347 -20.16 -8.03 16.01
#